data_d2056b183ba0ced2de15b8837441c1a7
#
_entry.id   d2056b183ba0ced2de15b8837441c1a7
#
_cell.length_a   1.000
_cell.length_b   1.000
_cell.length_c   1.000
_cell.angle_alpha   90.00
_cell.angle_beta   90.00
_cell.angle_gamma   90.00
#
_symmetry.space_group_name_H-M   'P 1'
#
loop_
_entity.id
_entity.type
_entity.pdbx_description
1 polymer ?
#
loop_
_entity_poly.entity_id
_entity_poly.type
_entity_poly.pdbx_seq_one_letter_code
_entity_poly.pdbx_strand_id
1 'polypeptide(L)'
;AYRCGAHVLMRLMLRSLLGLAWLLGLMFAAEASAQSIMERLITPGPLSAAHAKLESQCGVCHSSFRKEDQNGKCVACHKTVASDISAGSGFHGKYAPARTGACKSCHSDHQGRVYTLVRLDRSNFNHALTDYSLTGAHAKVACAGCHAAGKKFRGASSECVACHGAKDPHRGQLGRACQTCHVT
;
A
#
# COMPACT_ATOMS: atom_id res chain seq x y z
N ALA A 1 -78.54 -0.77 -6.58
CA ALA A 1 -77.95 -0.37 -5.31
C ALA A 1 -76.61 -1.08 -5.01
N TYR A 2 -76.01 -1.94 -5.88
CA TYR A 2 -74.83 -2.76 -5.58
C TYR A 2 -73.48 -2.19 -6.11
N ARG A 3 -73.46 -1.06 -6.86
CA ARG A 3 -72.23 -0.55 -7.46
C ARG A 3 -71.41 0.43 -6.56
N CYS A 4 -71.98 0.93 -5.50
CA CYS A 4 -71.30 1.96 -4.65
C CYS A 4 -70.31 1.31 -3.64
N GLY A 5 -70.59 0.09 -3.17
CA GLY A 5 -69.75 -0.60 -2.17
C GLY A 5 -68.38 -1.09 -2.69
N ALA A 6 -68.35 -1.53 -3.96
CA ALA A 6 -67.11 -2.07 -4.54
C ALA A 6 -65.98 -1.02 -4.69
N HIS A 7 -66.33 0.23 -5.02
CA HIS A 7 -65.36 1.30 -5.14
C HIS A 7 -64.77 1.77 -3.79
N VAL A 8 -65.53 1.68 -2.72
CA VAL A 8 -65.07 2.05 -1.38
C VAL A 8 -64.12 0.98 -0.84
N LEU A 9 -64.45 -0.30 -0.99
CA LEU A 9 -63.60 -1.44 -0.62
C LEU A 9 -62.28 -1.43 -1.41
N MET A 10 -62.31 -1.19 -2.71
CA MET A 10 -61.10 -1.11 -3.57
C MET A 10 -60.19 0.05 -3.16
N ARG A 11 -60.76 1.20 -2.80
CA ARG A 11 -59.97 2.37 -2.31
C ARG A 11 -59.35 2.11 -0.94
N LEU A 12 -60.01 1.40 -0.05
CA LEU A 12 -59.47 1.02 1.25
C LEU A 12 -58.34 -0.01 1.10
N MET A 13 -58.49 -1.02 0.26
CA MET A 13 -57.42 -1.99 -0.01
C MET A 13 -56.22 -1.35 -0.67
N LEU A 14 -56.43 -0.44 -1.62
CA LEU A 14 -55.30 0.27 -2.27
C LEU A 14 -54.54 1.15 -1.28
N ARG A 15 -55.24 1.83 -0.37
CA ARG A 15 -54.61 2.63 0.71
C ARG A 15 -53.82 1.75 1.69
N SER A 16 -54.31 0.59 2.03
CA SER A 16 -53.65 -0.37 2.90
C SER A 16 -52.37 -0.93 2.24
N LEU A 17 -52.42 -1.27 0.96
CA LEU A 17 -51.27 -1.73 0.19
C LEU A 17 -50.19 -0.65 0.03
N LEU A 18 -50.57 0.60 -0.23
CA LEU A 18 -49.66 1.71 -0.30
C LEU A 18 -49.01 2.01 1.06
N GLY A 19 -49.79 1.93 2.16
CA GLY A 19 -49.27 2.06 3.51
C GLY A 19 -48.25 0.97 3.88
N LEU A 20 -48.54 -0.27 3.49
CA LEU A 20 -47.64 -1.41 3.73
C LEU A 20 -46.33 -1.26 2.90
N ALA A 21 -46.42 -0.84 1.64
CA ALA A 21 -45.28 -0.58 0.79
C ALA A 21 -44.40 0.54 1.33
N TRP A 22 -44.98 1.59 1.91
CA TRP A 22 -44.26 2.69 2.58
C TRP A 22 -43.52 2.22 3.84
N LEU A 23 -44.16 1.41 4.67
CA LEU A 23 -43.57 0.82 5.86
C LEU A 23 -42.41 -0.12 5.51
N LEU A 24 -42.58 -0.97 4.49
CA LEU A 24 -41.49 -1.83 3.98
C LEU A 24 -40.33 -1.00 3.45
N GLY A 25 -40.56 0.08 2.69
CA GLY A 25 -39.55 0.97 2.19
C GLY A 25 -38.75 1.65 3.32
N LEU A 26 -39.40 2.05 4.41
CA LEU A 26 -38.73 2.60 5.58
C LEU A 26 -37.87 1.59 6.33
N MET A 27 -38.26 0.33 6.39
CA MET A 27 -37.44 -0.72 7.00
C MET A 27 -36.15 -0.98 6.21
N PHE A 28 -36.22 -1.05 4.88
CA PHE A 28 -35.01 -1.18 4.03
C PHE A 28 -34.09 0.02 4.11
N ALA A 29 -34.60 1.24 4.23
CA ALA A 29 -33.79 2.45 4.39
C ALA A 29 -33.05 2.49 5.73
N ALA A 30 -33.62 1.92 6.80
CA ALA A 30 -33.00 1.87 8.12
C ALA A 30 -31.79 0.92 8.17
N GLU A 31 -31.86 -0.21 7.46
CA GLU A 31 -30.73 -1.17 7.41
C GLU A 31 -29.50 -0.58 6.72
N ALA A 32 -29.65 0.14 5.61
CA ALA A 32 -28.54 0.80 4.91
C ALA A 32 -27.84 1.86 5.78
N SER A 33 -28.59 2.56 6.64
CA SER A 33 -28.04 3.56 7.55
C SER A 33 -27.31 2.93 8.74
N ALA A 34 -27.80 1.80 9.26
CA ALA A 34 -27.18 1.09 10.37
C ALA A 34 -25.81 0.48 9.98
N GLN A 35 -25.68 -0.06 8.78
CA GLN A 35 -24.42 -0.58 8.27
C GLN A 35 -23.35 0.52 8.19
N SER A 36 -23.67 1.71 7.73
CA SER A 36 -22.72 2.82 7.62
C SER A 36 -22.24 3.35 8.98
N ILE A 37 -23.10 3.32 10.01
CA ILE A 37 -22.75 3.75 11.38
C ILE A 37 -21.84 2.70 12.05
N MET A 38 -22.17 1.43 11.89
CA MET A 38 -21.39 0.32 12.42
C MET A 38 -20.00 0.25 11.77
N GLU A 39 -19.90 0.47 10.46
CA GLU A 39 -18.64 0.52 9.74
C GLU A 39 -17.75 1.67 10.25
N ARG A 40 -18.30 2.85 10.52
CA ARG A 40 -17.57 4.00 11.09
C ARG A 40 -17.07 3.76 12.51
N LEU A 41 -17.76 2.96 13.30
CA LEU A 41 -17.36 2.61 14.66
C LEU A 41 -16.24 1.56 14.71
N ILE A 42 -16.12 0.75 13.66
CA ILE A 42 -15.15 -0.35 13.58
C ILE A 42 -13.87 0.08 12.81
N THR A 43 -13.94 1.12 11.97
CA THR A 43 -12.78 1.58 11.21
C THR A 43 -11.75 2.26 12.10
N PRO A 44 -10.50 1.80 12.11
CA PRO A 44 -9.46 2.32 13.00
C PRO A 44 -8.90 3.69 12.56
N GLY A 45 -9.52 4.36 11.58
CA GLY A 45 -9.15 5.65 11.04
C GLY A 45 -8.93 5.64 9.52
N PRO A 46 -8.75 6.81 8.90
CA PRO A 46 -8.56 6.91 7.45
C PRO A 46 -7.24 6.27 7.01
N LEU A 47 -7.23 5.71 5.81
CA LEU A 47 -6.00 5.22 5.18
C LEU A 47 -5.06 6.39 4.83
N SER A 48 -3.79 6.09 4.69
CA SER A 48 -2.80 7.02 4.15
C SER A 48 -3.16 7.48 2.72
N ALA A 49 -2.61 8.60 2.28
CA ALA A 49 -2.85 9.11 0.92
C ALA A 49 -2.52 8.08 -0.18
N ALA A 50 -1.52 7.23 0.03
CA ALA A 50 -1.12 6.18 -0.92
C ALA A 50 -2.22 5.14 -1.15
N HIS A 51 -3.02 4.83 -0.14
CA HIS A 51 -4.09 3.84 -0.19
C HIS A 51 -5.51 4.44 -0.16
N ALA A 52 -5.63 5.76 -0.23
CA ALA A 52 -6.91 6.47 -0.08
C ALA A 52 -8.04 5.95 -0.98
N LYS A 53 -7.72 5.50 -2.19
CA LYS A 53 -8.70 4.95 -3.15
C LYS A 53 -9.28 3.58 -2.74
N LEU A 54 -8.67 2.92 -1.78
CA LEU A 54 -9.07 1.60 -1.28
C LEU A 54 -9.87 1.66 0.02
N GLU A 55 -10.18 2.86 0.52
CA GLU A 55 -10.75 3.08 1.85
C GLU A 55 -12.08 2.35 2.10
N SER A 56 -12.91 2.23 1.08
CA SER A 56 -14.17 1.46 1.16
C SER A 56 -14.03 -0.03 0.84
N GLN A 57 -12.81 -0.49 0.53
CA GLN A 57 -12.56 -1.85 0.05
C GLN A 57 -11.76 -2.66 1.09
N CYS A 58 -12.30 -2.79 2.30
CA CYS A 58 -11.63 -3.46 3.43
C CYS A 58 -11.07 -4.85 3.08
N GLY A 59 -11.81 -5.62 2.27
CA GLY A 59 -11.41 -6.97 1.83
C GLY A 59 -10.16 -7.02 0.96
N VAL A 60 -9.71 -5.90 0.36
CA VAL A 60 -8.48 -5.85 -0.41
C VAL A 60 -7.25 -6.07 0.49
N CYS A 61 -7.31 -5.59 1.73
CA CYS A 61 -6.23 -5.69 2.72
C CYS A 61 -6.53 -6.70 3.82
N HIS A 62 -7.82 -6.89 4.17
CA HIS A 62 -8.23 -7.73 5.29
C HIS A 62 -8.94 -8.99 4.79
N SER A 63 -8.61 -10.14 5.37
CA SER A 63 -9.39 -11.38 5.25
C SER A 63 -10.25 -11.51 6.50
N SER A 64 -11.54 -11.82 6.31
CA SER A 64 -12.44 -12.10 7.43
C SER A 64 -11.86 -13.24 8.26
N PHE A 65 -11.62 -12.98 9.54
CA PHE A 65 -11.16 -13.95 10.54
C PHE A 65 -9.74 -14.52 10.40
N ARG A 66 -8.91 -14.04 9.44
CA ARG A 66 -7.52 -14.50 9.27
C ARG A 66 -6.54 -13.33 9.23
N LYS A 67 -5.86 -13.08 10.35
CA LYS A 67 -4.83 -12.01 10.43
C LYS A 67 -3.56 -12.35 9.66
N GLU A 68 -3.28 -13.64 9.45
CA GLU A 68 -2.05 -14.14 8.83
C GLU A 68 -2.01 -13.88 7.31
N ASP A 69 -3.17 -13.84 6.64
CA ASP A 69 -3.24 -13.65 5.18
C ASP A 69 -2.97 -12.21 4.71
N GLN A 70 -2.86 -11.25 5.63
CA GLN A 70 -2.71 -9.84 5.27
C GLN A 70 -1.42 -9.57 4.49
N ASN A 71 -0.32 -10.22 4.85
CA ASN A 71 0.96 -10.06 4.15
C ASN A 71 0.88 -10.48 2.68
N GLY A 72 0.19 -11.58 2.38
CA GLY A 72 -0.08 -12.03 1.02
C GLY A 72 -0.83 -10.98 0.19
N LYS A 73 -1.80 -10.29 0.80
CA LYS A 73 -2.55 -9.21 0.16
C LYS A 73 -1.69 -7.99 -0.13
N CYS A 74 -0.78 -7.63 0.78
CA CYS A 74 0.17 -6.55 0.56
C CYS A 74 1.04 -6.81 -0.68
N VAL A 75 1.69 -7.99 -0.74
CA VAL A 75 2.59 -8.33 -1.85
C VAL A 75 1.85 -8.65 -3.14
N ALA A 76 0.55 -8.94 -3.08
CA ALA A 76 -0.29 -9.08 -4.27
C ALA A 76 -0.34 -7.79 -5.12
N CYS A 77 -0.25 -6.63 -4.49
CA CYS A 77 -0.14 -5.33 -5.15
C CYS A 77 1.32 -4.86 -5.23
N HIS A 78 2.12 -5.05 -4.17
CA HIS A 78 3.51 -4.63 -4.11
C HIS A 78 4.46 -5.66 -4.74
N LYS A 79 4.29 -5.90 -6.07
CA LYS A 79 5.02 -6.95 -6.82
C LYS A 79 6.54 -6.83 -6.75
N THR A 80 7.08 -5.60 -6.76
CA THR A 80 8.53 -5.38 -6.66
C THR A 80 9.07 -5.81 -5.29
N VAL A 81 8.30 -5.59 -4.22
CA VAL A 81 8.66 -6.06 -2.88
C VAL A 81 8.57 -7.58 -2.80
N ALA A 82 7.53 -8.18 -3.41
CA ALA A 82 7.40 -9.63 -3.50
C ALA A 82 8.60 -10.26 -4.23
N SER A 83 9.02 -9.67 -5.36
CA SER A 83 10.20 -10.10 -6.12
C SER A 83 11.48 -9.99 -5.29
N ASP A 84 11.69 -8.89 -4.56
CA ASP A 84 12.87 -8.73 -3.69
C ASP A 84 12.93 -9.82 -2.62
N ILE A 85 11.80 -10.07 -1.95
CA ILE A 85 11.72 -11.09 -0.90
C ILE A 85 12.03 -12.47 -1.47
N SER A 86 11.48 -12.81 -2.64
CA SER A 86 11.71 -14.12 -3.26
C SER A 86 13.15 -14.30 -3.78
N ALA A 87 13.76 -13.23 -4.29
CA ALA A 87 15.12 -13.24 -4.82
C ALA A 87 16.19 -13.02 -3.74
N GLY A 88 15.81 -12.68 -2.51
CA GLY A 88 16.77 -12.28 -1.48
C GLY A 88 17.53 -10.99 -1.81
N SER A 89 16.95 -10.11 -2.64
CA SER A 89 17.55 -8.87 -3.14
C SER A 89 16.89 -7.63 -2.53
N GLY A 90 17.56 -6.49 -2.64
CA GLY A 90 17.09 -5.23 -2.07
C GLY A 90 16.92 -5.31 -0.55
N PHE A 91 16.46 -4.22 0.04
CA PHE A 91 16.26 -4.14 1.49
C PHE A 91 15.29 -5.20 2.02
N HIS A 92 14.14 -5.38 1.35
CA HIS A 92 13.12 -6.33 1.82
C HIS A 92 13.55 -7.79 1.67
N GLY A 93 14.37 -8.12 0.69
CA GLY A 93 14.90 -9.47 0.51
C GLY A 93 16.05 -9.81 1.46
N LYS A 94 16.80 -8.82 1.92
CA LYS A 94 17.96 -9.01 2.80
C LYS A 94 17.63 -8.82 4.28
N TYR A 95 16.63 -7.97 4.59
CA TYR A 95 16.24 -7.72 5.97
C TYR A 95 15.35 -8.85 6.51
N ALA A 96 15.85 -9.60 7.47
CA ALA A 96 15.19 -10.81 7.98
C ALA A 96 13.73 -10.59 8.43
N PRO A 97 13.35 -9.54 9.17
CA PRO A 97 11.95 -9.31 9.55
C PRO A 97 11.02 -9.07 8.34
N ALA A 98 11.51 -8.46 7.26
CA ALA A 98 10.71 -8.28 6.04
C ALA A 98 10.48 -9.61 5.31
N ARG A 99 11.45 -10.50 5.33
CA ARG A 99 11.36 -11.85 4.73
C ARG A 99 10.36 -12.74 5.45
N THR A 100 10.17 -12.57 6.74
CA THR A 100 9.19 -13.33 7.53
C THR A 100 7.76 -12.80 7.38
N GLY A 101 7.56 -11.75 6.59
CA GLY A 101 6.25 -11.21 6.29
C GLY A 101 5.66 -10.33 7.39
N ALA A 102 6.46 -9.77 8.29
CA ALA A 102 5.99 -8.87 9.34
C ALA A 102 5.73 -7.43 8.82
N CYS A 103 5.03 -7.29 7.68
CA CYS A 103 4.85 -6.00 6.98
C CYS A 103 4.31 -4.89 7.90
N LYS A 104 3.28 -5.20 8.68
CA LYS A 104 2.60 -4.25 9.57
C LYS A 104 3.47 -3.77 10.74
N SER A 105 4.57 -4.45 11.06
CA SER A 105 5.46 -4.02 12.14
C SER A 105 6.24 -2.75 11.76
N CYS A 106 6.43 -2.52 10.46
CA CYS A 106 7.08 -1.34 9.91
C CYS A 106 6.12 -0.42 9.16
N HIS A 107 5.09 -0.99 8.52
CA HIS A 107 4.13 -0.30 7.67
C HIS A 107 2.72 -0.43 8.23
N SER A 108 2.34 0.40 9.18
CA SER A 108 0.98 0.45 9.72
C SER A 108 0.17 1.53 9.01
N ASP A 109 -0.94 1.16 8.38
CA ASP A 109 -1.88 2.12 7.80
C ASP A 109 -2.97 2.53 8.83
N HIS A 110 -4.01 3.22 8.40
CA HIS A 110 -5.07 3.80 9.24
C HIS A 110 -4.61 4.90 10.20
N GLN A 111 -3.47 5.53 9.92
CA GLN A 111 -2.91 6.64 10.70
C GLN A 111 -3.29 8.03 10.13
N GLY A 112 -4.16 8.05 9.11
CA GLY A 112 -4.62 9.28 8.46
C GLY A 112 -3.88 9.65 7.18
N ARG A 113 -4.46 10.57 6.42
CA ARG A 113 -4.01 10.94 5.05
C ARG A 113 -2.58 11.44 4.96
N VAL A 114 -2.11 12.15 5.96
CA VAL A 114 -0.78 12.75 5.99
C VAL A 114 0.30 11.80 6.51
N TYR A 115 -0.09 10.63 6.99
CA TYR A 115 0.85 9.66 7.53
C TYR A 115 1.73 9.06 6.44
N THR A 116 3.03 9.03 6.70
CA THR A 116 4.02 8.44 5.80
C THR A 116 4.26 6.99 6.17
N LEU A 117 3.79 6.05 5.33
CA LEU A 117 3.94 4.60 5.54
C LEU A 117 5.40 4.14 5.52
N VAL A 118 6.26 4.84 4.79
CA VAL A 118 7.69 4.53 4.72
C VAL A 118 8.45 5.51 5.61
N ARG A 119 8.84 5.04 6.79
CA ARG A 119 9.64 5.81 7.75
C ARG A 119 11.09 5.35 7.65
N LEU A 120 11.87 6.05 6.86
CA LEU A 120 13.30 5.78 6.68
C LEU A 120 14.10 6.63 7.66
N ASP A 121 14.79 5.99 8.59
CA ASP A 121 15.82 6.65 9.38
C ASP A 121 17.09 6.78 8.51
N ARG A 122 17.32 7.98 8.00
CA ARG A 122 18.46 8.28 7.12
C ARG A 122 19.79 8.33 7.86
N SER A 123 19.76 8.57 9.16
CA SER A 123 20.98 8.69 9.98
C SER A 123 21.57 7.31 10.31
N ASN A 124 20.73 6.27 10.36
CA ASN A 124 21.12 4.93 10.77
C ASN A 124 20.84 3.86 9.69
N PHE A 125 20.61 4.27 8.44
CA PHE A 125 20.30 3.31 7.39
C PHE A 125 21.51 2.46 7.01
N ASN A 126 21.39 1.15 7.20
CA ASN A 126 22.45 0.19 6.89
C ASN A 126 22.37 -0.29 5.43
N HIS A 127 23.26 0.22 4.57
CA HIS A 127 23.36 -0.18 3.15
C HIS A 127 23.84 -1.62 2.95
N ALA A 128 24.43 -2.28 3.94
CA ALA A 128 24.75 -3.71 3.83
C ALA A 128 23.50 -4.59 3.68
N LEU A 129 22.32 -4.05 4.04
CA LEU A 129 21.01 -4.67 3.82
C LEU A 129 20.41 -4.33 2.44
N THR A 130 21.20 -3.80 1.51
CA THR A 130 20.79 -3.49 0.13
C THR A 130 21.69 -4.22 -0.87
N ASP A 131 21.42 -4.04 -2.16
CA ASP A 131 22.26 -4.63 -3.22
C ASP A 131 23.55 -3.84 -3.46
N TYR A 132 23.72 -2.69 -2.81
CA TYR A 132 24.93 -1.88 -2.88
C TYR A 132 25.39 -1.48 -1.48
N SER A 133 26.38 -2.20 -0.95
CA SER A 133 27.03 -1.85 0.31
C SER A 133 27.97 -0.65 0.10
N LEU A 134 27.90 0.33 1.00
CA LEU A 134 28.81 1.48 0.97
C LEU A 134 30.14 1.10 1.63
N THR A 135 31.20 1.07 0.84
CA THR A 135 32.57 0.76 1.29
C THR A 135 33.52 1.85 0.83
N GLY A 136 34.71 1.91 1.42
CA GLY A 136 35.76 2.82 1.04
C GLY A 136 35.31 4.30 0.94
N ALA A 137 35.56 4.92 -0.18
CA ALA A 137 35.20 6.32 -0.44
C ALA A 137 33.68 6.53 -0.46
N HIS A 138 32.89 5.52 -0.90
CA HIS A 138 31.42 5.60 -0.97
C HIS A 138 30.77 5.66 0.41
N ALA A 139 31.41 5.15 1.46
CA ALA A 139 30.90 5.23 2.83
C ALA A 139 30.77 6.68 3.35
N LYS A 140 31.48 7.62 2.73
CA LYS A 140 31.47 9.03 3.11
C LYS A 140 30.63 9.93 2.19
N VAL A 141 30.02 9.35 1.16
CA VAL A 141 29.19 10.09 0.20
C VAL A 141 27.83 10.42 0.85
N ALA A 142 27.42 11.68 0.73
CA ALA A 142 26.11 12.09 1.22
C ALA A 142 24.99 11.37 0.45
N CYS A 143 23.84 11.14 1.10
CA CYS A 143 22.69 10.44 0.50
C CYS A 143 22.32 11.00 -0.88
N ALA A 144 22.33 12.33 -1.04
CA ALA A 144 21.99 13.01 -2.29
C ALA A 144 22.99 12.75 -3.44
N GLY A 145 24.20 12.26 -3.15
CA GLY A 145 25.16 11.88 -4.17
C GLY A 145 24.73 10.67 -5.01
N CYS A 146 23.87 9.83 -4.43
CA CYS A 146 23.29 8.65 -5.11
C CYS A 146 21.77 8.75 -5.27
N HIS A 147 21.08 9.36 -4.31
CA HIS A 147 19.64 9.45 -4.27
C HIS A 147 19.15 10.86 -4.58
N ALA A 148 18.66 11.09 -5.80
CA ALA A 148 18.14 12.38 -6.21
C ALA A 148 16.92 12.80 -5.39
N ALA A 149 16.84 14.09 -5.08
CA ALA A 149 15.74 14.67 -4.32
C ALA A 149 14.38 14.36 -5.00
N GLY A 150 13.37 14.01 -4.22
CA GLY A 150 12.03 13.70 -4.72
C GLY A 150 11.90 12.36 -5.46
N LYS A 151 12.97 11.60 -5.62
CA LYS A 151 12.93 10.26 -6.19
C LYS A 151 12.86 9.19 -5.10
N LYS A 152 12.36 8.00 -5.47
CA LYS A 152 12.41 6.85 -4.57
C LYS A 152 13.86 6.46 -4.31
N PHE A 153 14.19 6.07 -3.09
CA PHE A 153 15.53 5.57 -2.75
C PHE A 153 15.89 4.30 -3.54
N ARG A 154 14.90 3.49 -3.85
CA ARG A 154 15.05 2.38 -4.79
C ARG A 154 15.29 2.91 -6.21
N GLY A 155 16.26 2.35 -6.89
CA GLY A 155 16.56 2.68 -8.29
C GLY A 155 17.74 3.65 -8.48
N ALA A 156 18.49 3.96 -7.42
CA ALA A 156 19.82 4.50 -7.61
C ALA A 156 20.69 3.48 -8.36
N SER A 157 21.42 3.92 -9.39
CA SER A 157 22.28 3.03 -10.15
C SER A 157 23.45 2.55 -9.30
N SER A 158 23.75 1.25 -9.38
CA SER A 158 24.95 0.63 -8.82
C SER A 158 26.09 0.51 -9.84
N GLU A 159 25.85 0.91 -11.10
CA GLU A 159 26.85 0.87 -12.15
C GLU A 159 27.86 2.00 -11.97
N CYS A 160 29.16 1.66 -11.92
CA CYS A 160 30.25 2.63 -11.75
C CYS A 160 30.21 3.76 -12.79
N VAL A 161 29.95 3.41 -14.05
CA VAL A 161 29.89 4.35 -15.18
C VAL A 161 28.72 5.34 -15.11
N ALA A 162 27.69 5.04 -14.35
CA ALA A 162 26.54 5.93 -14.20
C ALA A 162 26.93 7.26 -13.50
N CYS A 163 27.93 7.20 -12.64
CA CYS A 163 28.47 8.35 -11.92
C CYS A 163 29.86 8.74 -12.41
N HIS A 164 30.72 7.77 -12.73
CA HIS A 164 32.13 7.99 -13.05
C HIS A 164 32.43 7.99 -14.53
N GLY A 165 31.49 7.67 -15.41
CA GLY A 165 31.72 7.53 -16.86
C GLY A 165 32.28 8.78 -17.53
N ALA A 166 31.84 9.97 -17.12
CA ALA A 166 32.33 11.24 -17.67
C ALA A 166 33.78 11.56 -17.26
N LYS A 167 34.27 10.90 -16.20
CA LYS A 167 35.63 11.08 -15.66
C LYS A 167 36.52 9.87 -15.88
N ASP A 168 36.06 8.88 -16.68
CA ASP A 168 36.83 7.68 -16.95
C ASP A 168 38.05 7.98 -17.81
N PRO A 169 39.29 7.86 -17.27
CA PRO A 169 40.51 8.12 -18.01
C PRO A 169 40.72 7.09 -19.14
N HIS A 170 40.13 5.92 -19.03
CA HIS A 170 40.24 4.84 -20.02
C HIS A 170 39.30 5.04 -21.21
N ARG A 171 38.37 6.02 -21.13
CA ARG A 171 37.39 6.34 -22.20
C ARG A 171 36.59 5.14 -22.67
N GLY A 172 36.28 4.24 -21.74
CA GLY A 172 35.51 3.01 -22.00
C GLY A 172 36.30 1.86 -22.66
N GLN A 173 37.58 2.04 -22.96
CA GLN A 173 38.42 1.05 -23.67
C GLN A 173 38.63 -0.25 -22.87
N LEU A 174 38.56 -0.19 -21.55
CA LEU A 174 38.69 -1.36 -20.67
C LEU A 174 37.35 -1.99 -20.26
N GLY A 175 36.27 -1.58 -20.93
CA GLY A 175 34.94 -2.08 -20.64
C GLY A 175 34.32 -1.50 -19.34
N ARG A 176 33.29 -2.17 -18.80
CA ARG A 176 32.50 -1.66 -17.68
C ARG A 176 32.72 -2.41 -16.36
N ALA A 177 33.57 -3.44 -16.36
CA ALA A 177 33.86 -4.24 -15.18
C ALA A 177 34.96 -3.58 -14.31
N CYS A 178 34.72 -2.35 -13.91
CA CYS A 178 35.70 -1.51 -13.20
C CYS A 178 36.20 -2.16 -11.90
N GLN A 179 35.37 -2.93 -11.24
CA GLN A 179 35.69 -3.63 -9.98
C GLN A 179 36.75 -4.72 -10.14
N THR A 180 37.14 -5.10 -11.35
CA THR A 180 38.23 -6.05 -11.57
C THR A 180 39.62 -5.47 -11.29
N CYS A 181 39.73 -4.15 -11.37
CA CYS A 181 40.99 -3.42 -11.14
C CYS A 181 40.85 -2.40 -10.01
N HIS A 182 39.66 -1.84 -9.80
CA HIS A 182 39.41 -0.83 -8.78
C HIS A 182 38.71 -1.43 -7.58
N VAL A 183 39.21 -1.18 -6.38
CA VAL A 183 38.57 -1.46 -5.09
C VAL A 183 37.95 -0.21 -4.53
N THR A 184 36.78 -0.34 -3.90
CA THR A 184 36.01 0.78 -3.31
C THR A 184 36.17 0.81 -1.80
#